data_028f84c56e664d032ef6c6915c0ef715
#
_entry.id   028f84c56e664d032ef6c6915c0ef715
#
_cell.length_a   1.000
_cell.length_b   1.000
_cell.length_c   1.000
_cell.angle_alpha   90.00
_cell.angle_beta   90.00
_cell.angle_gamma   90.00
#
_symmetry.space_group_name_H-M   'P 1'
#
loop_
_entity.id
_entity.type
_entity.pdbx_description
1 polymer ?
#
loop_
_entity_poly.entity_id
_entity_poly.type
_entity_poly.pdbx_seq_one_letter_code
_entity_poly.pdbx_strand_id
1 'polypeptide(L)'
;MHDATMQGSPRKKFNKIRELNRRRNYFTKKVRNALRVGVAKALWDRRRRQPVDLSSAKTVLLMRNEGAVGDVVVDSALVKCLHQSGYIVDFLLTTSNSQVMRYNPRIRHIYEADPVTSADFLRKFN
;
A
#
# COMPACT_ATOMS: atom_id res chain seq x y z
N MET A 1 47.79 -23.28 -34.74
CA MET A 1 47.52 -22.40 -33.58
C MET A 1 46.29 -21.57 -33.94
N HIS A 2 45.10 -21.99 -33.46
CA HIS A 2 43.86 -21.25 -33.66
C HIS A 2 43.45 -20.66 -32.32
N ASP A 3 43.56 -19.36 -32.19
CA ASP A 3 43.03 -18.58 -31.07
C ASP A 3 41.49 -18.52 -31.18
N ALA A 4 40.84 -19.28 -30.32
CA ALA A 4 39.39 -19.19 -30.15
C ALA A 4 39.07 -18.04 -29.20
N THR A 5 38.87 -16.86 -29.77
CA THR A 5 38.31 -15.68 -29.07
C THR A 5 36.91 -16.01 -28.61
N MET A 6 36.72 -16.26 -27.31
CA MET A 6 35.41 -16.43 -26.66
C MET A 6 34.64 -15.12 -26.69
N GLN A 7 33.86 -14.90 -27.73
CA GLN A 7 32.85 -13.83 -27.77
C GLN A 7 31.68 -14.22 -26.85
N GLY A 8 31.65 -13.62 -25.66
CA GLY A 8 30.56 -13.82 -24.73
C GLY A 8 29.22 -13.42 -25.36
N SER A 9 28.26 -14.34 -25.38
CA SER A 9 26.94 -14.21 -25.97
C SER A 9 26.25 -12.88 -25.57
N PRO A 10 25.75 -12.12 -26.54
CA PRO A 10 25.09 -10.81 -26.28
C PRO A 10 23.92 -10.89 -25.28
N ARG A 11 23.23 -12.02 -25.21
CA ARG A 11 22.16 -12.29 -24.22
C ARG A 11 22.64 -12.18 -22.77
N LYS A 12 23.86 -12.61 -22.44
CA LYS A 12 24.42 -12.51 -21.08
C LYS A 12 24.70 -11.07 -20.67
N LYS A 13 25.14 -10.20 -21.59
CA LYS A 13 25.36 -8.77 -21.34
C LYS A 13 24.04 -8.03 -21.06
N PHE A 14 22.99 -8.28 -21.83
CA PHE A 14 21.66 -7.70 -21.63
C PHE A 14 21.05 -8.08 -20.28
N ASN A 15 21.20 -9.30 -19.83
CA ASN A 15 20.70 -9.74 -18.53
C ASN A 15 21.41 -9.03 -17.37
N LYS A 16 22.73 -8.82 -17.46
CA LYS A 16 23.49 -8.07 -16.44
C LYS A 16 23.04 -6.60 -16.34
N ILE A 17 22.84 -5.93 -17.47
CA ILE A 17 22.38 -4.54 -17.51
C ILE A 17 20.97 -4.42 -16.92
N ARG A 18 20.07 -5.36 -17.25
CA ARG A 18 18.71 -5.41 -16.72
C ARG A 18 18.69 -5.62 -15.20
N GLU A 19 19.57 -6.46 -14.69
CA GLU A 19 19.70 -6.71 -13.26
C GLU A 19 20.30 -5.53 -12.51
N LEU A 20 21.30 -4.86 -13.06
CA LEU A 20 21.85 -3.61 -12.51
C LEU A 20 20.79 -2.50 -12.44
N ASN A 21 20.00 -2.31 -13.50
CA ASN A 21 18.91 -1.35 -13.51
C ASN A 21 17.83 -1.69 -12.49
N ARG A 22 17.52 -2.97 -12.31
CA ARG A 22 16.55 -3.43 -11.30
C ARG A 22 17.04 -3.16 -9.89
N ARG A 23 18.32 -3.43 -9.59
CA ARG A 23 18.93 -3.11 -8.28
C ARG A 23 18.97 -1.61 -8.01
N ARG A 24 19.34 -0.80 -9.01
CA ARG A 24 19.35 0.66 -8.89
C ARG A 24 17.94 1.20 -8.62
N ASN A 25 16.94 0.74 -9.36
CA ASN A 25 15.55 1.17 -9.14
C ASN A 25 15.00 0.74 -7.77
N TYR A 26 15.39 -0.44 -7.29
CA TYR A 26 15.04 -0.88 -5.95
C TYR A 26 15.68 -0.01 -4.88
N PHE A 27 16.97 0.29 -5.02
CA PHE A 27 17.69 1.15 -4.07
C PHE A 27 17.13 2.58 -4.04
N THR A 28 16.88 3.18 -5.20
CA THR A 28 16.28 4.53 -5.28
C THR A 28 14.88 4.56 -4.67
N LYS A 29 14.04 3.54 -4.89
CA LYS A 29 12.73 3.42 -4.22
C LYS A 29 12.90 3.33 -2.71
N LYS A 30 13.83 2.51 -2.22
CA LYS A 30 14.08 2.33 -0.78
C LYS A 30 14.53 3.63 -0.11
N VAL A 31 15.48 4.35 -0.71
CA VAL A 31 15.97 5.64 -0.20
C VAL A 31 14.86 6.69 -0.21
N ARG A 32 14.11 6.81 -1.31
CA ARG A 32 12.98 7.74 -1.40
C ARG A 32 11.89 7.46 -0.36
N ASN A 33 11.57 6.20 -0.14
CA ASN A 33 10.59 5.83 0.89
C ASN A 33 11.12 6.10 2.30
N ALA A 34 12.38 5.80 2.58
CA ALA A 34 13.01 6.10 3.87
C ALA A 34 13.03 7.60 4.16
N LEU A 35 13.36 8.43 3.16
CA LEU A 35 13.30 9.89 3.28
C LEU A 35 11.86 10.39 3.54
N ARG A 36 10.87 9.91 2.77
CA ARG A 36 9.46 10.27 2.97
C ARG A 36 8.98 9.93 4.39
N VAL A 37 9.26 8.70 4.83
CA VAL A 37 8.90 8.26 6.18
C VAL A 37 9.65 9.04 7.25
N GLY A 38 10.94 9.33 7.05
CA GLY A 38 11.76 10.13 7.96
C GLY A 38 11.23 11.56 8.12
N VAL A 39 10.90 12.21 7.00
CA VAL A 39 10.29 13.55 7.01
C VAL A 39 8.91 13.54 7.66
N ALA A 40 8.07 12.58 7.32
CA ALA A 40 6.74 12.45 7.92
C ALA A 40 6.84 12.23 9.44
N LYS A 41 7.74 11.36 9.90
CA LYS A 41 8.01 11.17 11.33
C LYS A 41 8.51 12.44 12.00
N ALA A 42 9.45 13.15 11.38
CA ALA A 42 10.01 14.38 11.95
C ALA A 42 8.95 15.50 12.08
N LEU A 43 8.02 15.58 11.14
CA LEU A 43 6.99 16.62 11.12
C LEU A 43 5.76 16.28 11.98
N TRP A 44 5.32 15.02 11.97
CA TRP A 44 4.05 14.62 12.59
C TRP A 44 4.18 13.76 13.85
N ASP A 45 5.31 13.10 14.07
CA ASP A 45 5.50 12.20 15.22
C ASP A 45 6.15 12.91 16.43
N ARG A 46 6.18 14.25 16.43
CA ARG A 46 6.73 15.05 17.56
C ARG A 46 5.87 15.00 18.82
N ARG A 47 4.61 14.60 18.72
CA ARG A 47 3.74 14.47 19.90
C ARG A 47 3.91 13.07 20.49
N ARG A 48 4.23 12.99 21.77
CA ARG A 48 4.16 11.72 22.52
C ARG A 48 2.76 11.15 22.31
N ARG A 49 2.70 10.02 21.63
CA ARG A 49 1.44 9.29 21.46
C ARG A 49 1.02 8.78 22.83
N GLN A 50 -0.06 9.28 23.37
CA GLN A 50 -0.73 8.60 24.46
C GLN A 50 -1.32 7.30 23.92
N PRO A 51 -1.26 6.20 24.69
CA PRO A 51 -1.94 4.97 24.31
C PRO A 51 -3.42 5.29 24.13
N VAL A 52 -3.93 5.02 22.94
CA VAL A 52 -5.37 5.19 22.65
C VAL A 52 -6.08 3.97 23.17
N ASP A 53 -7.06 4.17 24.04
CA ASP A 53 -7.98 3.12 24.45
C ASP A 53 -8.93 2.79 23.30
N LEU A 54 -8.76 1.62 22.73
CA LEU A 54 -9.59 1.11 21.62
C LEU A 54 -10.79 0.29 22.12
N SER A 55 -10.94 0.09 23.45
CA SER A 55 -12.03 -0.73 23.99
C SER A 55 -13.42 -0.18 23.68
N SER A 56 -13.53 1.12 23.49
CA SER A 56 -14.78 1.81 23.11
C SER A 56 -14.99 1.92 21.59
N ALA A 57 -14.01 1.54 20.77
CA ALA A 57 -14.10 1.65 19.32
C ALA A 57 -15.14 0.65 18.78
N LYS A 58 -16.20 1.17 18.13
CA LYS A 58 -17.23 0.38 17.48
C LYS A 58 -17.10 0.36 15.97
N THR A 59 -16.41 1.33 15.41
CA THR A 59 -16.27 1.50 13.96
C THR A 59 -14.80 1.41 13.58
N VAL A 60 -14.52 0.71 12.50
CA VAL A 60 -13.18 0.55 11.92
C VAL A 60 -13.22 1.04 10.48
N LEU A 61 -12.34 1.98 10.16
CA LEU A 61 -12.10 2.39 8.79
C LEU A 61 -10.88 1.65 8.24
N LEU A 62 -11.11 0.78 7.28
CA LEU A 62 -10.04 0.17 6.50
C LEU A 62 -9.66 1.10 5.34
N MET A 63 -8.38 1.24 5.10
CA MET A 63 -7.87 2.12 4.04
C MET A 63 -6.93 1.36 3.13
N ARG A 64 -7.26 1.29 1.84
CA ARG A 64 -6.37 0.77 0.81
C ARG A 64 -6.23 1.77 -0.32
N ASN A 65 -5.12 2.45 -0.31
CA ASN A 65 -4.82 3.55 -1.21
C ASN A 65 -4.17 3.11 -2.53
N GLU A 66 -3.51 1.94 -2.51
CA GLU A 66 -2.83 1.32 -3.65
C GLU A 66 -2.97 -0.20 -3.52
N GLY A 67 -2.88 -0.90 -4.62
CA GLY A 67 -2.84 -2.35 -4.63
C GLY A 67 -3.56 -2.96 -5.83
N ALA A 68 -3.21 -4.20 -6.11
CA ALA A 68 -3.90 -4.98 -7.12
C ALA A 68 -5.27 -5.44 -6.58
N VAL A 69 -6.19 -5.74 -7.49
CA VAL A 69 -7.52 -6.29 -7.16
C VAL A 69 -7.43 -7.52 -6.25
N GLY A 70 -6.39 -8.36 -6.44
CA GLY A 70 -6.15 -9.52 -5.58
C GLY A 70 -5.95 -9.18 -4.10
N ASP A 71 -5.29 -8.05 -3.81
CA ASP A 71 -5.09 -7.58 -2.43
C ASP A 71 -6.43 -7.19 -1.79
N VAL A 72 -7.33 -6.58 -2.58
CA VAL A 72 -8.67 -6.20 -2.11
C VAL A 72 -9.51 -7.44 -1.79
N VAL A 73 -9.35 -8.51 -2.57
CA VAL A 73 -10.01 -9.80 -2.26
C VAL A 73 -9.52 -10.37 -0.93
N VAL A 74 -8.21 -10.27 -0.64
CA VAL A 74 -7.65 -10.69 0.66
C VAL A 74 -8.23 -9.83 1.79
N ASP A 75 -8.39 -8.52 1.58
CA ASP A 75 -8.99 -7.62 2.56
C ASP A 75 -10.45 -8.01 2.90
N SER A 76 -11.18 -8.69 1.99
CA SER A 76 -12.52 -9.18 2.28
C SER A 76 -12.57 -10.18 3.44
N ALA A 77 -11.51 -10.96 3.63
CA ALA A 77 -11.38 -11.85 4.79
C ALA A 77 -11.21 -11.07 6.09
N LEU A 78 -10.42 -9.98 6.06
CA LEU A 78 -10.28 -9.07 7.21
C LEU A 78 -11.61 -8.39 7.56
N VAL A 79 -12.34 -7.89 6.56
CA VAL A 79 -13.69 -7.32 6.74
C VAL A 79 -14.62 -8.33 7.42
N LYS A 80 -14.58 -9.60 6.98
CA LYS A 80 -15.37 -10.67 7.59
C LYS A 80 -15.01 -10.87 9.06
N CYS A 81 -13.73 -10.95 9.39
CA CYS A 81 -13.25 -11.12 10.77
C CYS A 81 -13.67 -9.95 11.65
N LEU A 82 -13.49 -8.71 11.21
CA LEU A 82 -13.88 -7.52 11.96
C LEU A 82 -15.38 -7.46 12.21
N HIS A 83 -16.17 -7.73 11.19
CA HIS A 83 -17.63 -7.77 11.32
C HIS A 83 -18.11 -8.88 12.28
N GLN A 84 -17.49 -10.07 12.23
CA GLN A 84 -17.76 -11.16 13.18
C GLN A 84 -17.37 -10.83 14.62
N SER A 85 -16.38 -9.96 14.79
CA SER A 85 -15.96 -9.43 16.10
C SER A 85 -16.85 -8.27 16.60
N GLY A 86 -17.92 -7.94 15.90
CA GLY A 86 -18.90 -6.92 16.31
C GLY A 86 -18.54 -5.49 15.87
N TYR A 87 -17.52 -5.31 15.04
CA TYR A 87 -17.18 -3.98 14.53
C TYR A 87 -18.03 -3.60 13.32
N ILE A 88 -18.36 -2.32 13.25
CA ILE A 88 -18.91 -1.70 12.03
C ILE A 88 -17.73 -1.35 11.13
N VAL A 89 -17.74 -1.84 9.90
CA VAL A 89 -16.62 -1.68 8.97
C VAL A 89 -16.98 -0.68 7.88
N ASP A 90 -16.16 0.35 7.77
CA ASP A 90 -16.14 1.27 6.63
C ASP A 90 -14.87 1.02 5.82
N PHE A 91 -14.90 1.26 4.51
CA PHE A 91 -13.75 1.00 3.67
C PHE A 91 -13.47 2.19 2.74
N LEU A 92 -12.22 2.65 2.72
CA LEU A 92 -11.70 3.62 1.77
C LEU A 92 -10.87 2.92 0.70
N LEU A 93 -11.30 3.01 -0.54
CA LEU A 93 -10.70 2.36 -1.71
C LEU A 93 -10.47 3.35 -2.85
N THR A 94 -9.61 2.99 -3.77
CA THR A 94 -9.56 3.67 -5.07
C THR A 94 -10.82 3.33 -5.87
N THR A 95 -11.24 4.23 -6.75
CA THR A 95 -12.43 4.04 -7.61
C THR A 95 -12.39 2.73 -8.39
N SER A 96 -11.20 2.32 -8.87
CA SER A 96 -11.02 1.06 -9.60
C SER A 96 -11.25 -0.18 -8.74
N ASN A 97 -10.94 -0.10 -7.45
CA ASN A 97 -11.03 -1.23 -6.51
C ASN A 97 -12.36 -1.28 -5.76
N SER A 98 -13.11 -0.18 -5.71
CA SER A 98 -14.39 -0.10 -5.00
C SER A 98 -15.43 -1.06 -5.55
N GLN A 99 -15.42 -1.29 -6.87
CA GLN A 99 -16.36 -2.19 -7.55
C GLN A 99 -16.28 -3.62 -7.01
N VAL A 100 -15.10 -4.07 -6.57
CA VAL A 100 -14.91 -5.43 -6.01
C VAL A 100 -15.64 -5.61 -4.69
N MET A 101 -15.70 -4.55 -3.88
CA MET A 101 -16.31 -4.59 -2.54
C MET A 101 -17.72 -4.04 -2.49
N ARG A 102 -18.24 -3.48 -3.58
CA ARG A 102 -19.50 -2.74 -3.65
C ARG A 102 -20.71 -3.49 -3.08
N TYR A 103 -20.73 -4.79 -3.26
CA TYR A 103 -21.84 -5.64 -2.83
C TYR A 103 -21.51 -6.47 -1.58
N ASN A 104 -20.45 -6.14 -0.85
CA ASN A 104 -20.12 -6.86 0.38
C ASN A 104 -21.05 -6.39 1.53
N PRO A 105 -21.99 -7.25 2.02
CA PRO A 105 -22.99 -6.84 3.01
C PRO A 105 -22.39 -6.54 4.40
N ARG A 106 -21.12 -6.80 4.61
CA ARG A 106 -20.40 -6.57 5.88
C ARG A 106 -19.76 -5.19 5.95
N ILE A 107 -19.82 -4.43 4.86
CA ILE A 107 -19.28 -3.06 4.79
C ILE A 107 -20.46 -2.09 4.86
N ARG A 108 -20.41 -1.16 5.80
CA ARG A 108 -21.45 -0.14 5.95
C ARG A 108 -21.36 0.93 4.87
N HIS A 109 -20.14 1.50 4.71
CA HIS A 109 -19.89 2.54 3.70
C HIS A 109 -18.57 2.27 2.97
N ILE A 110 -18.60 2.50 1.66
CA ILE A 110 -17.41 2.51 0.81
C ILE A 110 -17.15 3.96 0.39
N TYR A 111 -15.97 4.45 0.75
CA TYR A 111 -15.48 5.76 0.32
C TYR A 111 -14.54 5.55 -0.84
N GLU A 112 -14.74 6.30 -1.91
CA GLU A 112 -13.89 6.28 -3.08
C GLU A 112 -12.99 7.50 -3.07
N ALA A 113 -11.68 7.29 -3.16
CA ALA A 113 -10.72 8.37 -3.27
C ALA A 113 -9.54 7.94 -4.16
N ASP A 114 -9.18 8.81 -5.05
CA ASP A 114 -7.93 8.65 -5.78
C ASP A 114 -6.73 8.87 -4.85
N PRO A 115 -5.55 8.29 -5.18
CA PRO A 115 -4.36 8.38 -4.33
C PRO A 115 -3.97 9.81 -3.92
N VAL A 116 -4.31 10.80 -4.74
CA VAL A 116 -4.04 12.23 -4.48
C VAL A 116 -5.03 12.82 -3.48
N THR A 117 -6.29 12.37 -3.53
CA THR A 117 -7.39 12.88 -2.68
C THR A 117 -7.46 12.22 -1.32
N SER A 118 -6.80 11.08 -1.12
CA SER A 118 -6.77 10.41 0.19
C SER A 118 -6.11 11.26 1.28
N ALA A 119 -5.11 12.07 0.92
CA ALA A 119 -4.50 13.01 1.86
C ALA A 119 -5.47 14.15 2.26
N ASP A 120 -6.30 14.63 1.33
CA ASP A 120 -7.30 15.66 1.58
C ASP A 120 -8.50 15.10 2.35
N PHE A 121 -8.85 13.82 2.13
CA PHE A 121 -9.86 13.13 2.91
C PHE A 121 -9.47 13.07 4.39
N LEU A 122 -8.23 12.70 4.71
CA LEU A 122 -7.75 12.64 6.09
C LEU A 122 -7.73 14.01 6.78
N ARG A 123 -7.55 15.11 6.05
CA ARG A 123 -7.62 16.48 6.59
C ARG A 123 -9.02 16.88 7.04
N LYS A 124 -10.07 16.27 6.48
CA LYS A 124 -11.47 16.56 6.86
C LYS A 124 -11.91 15.89 8.15
N PHE A 125 -11.13 14.93 8.68
CA PHE A 125 -11.44 14.19 9.91
C PHE A 125 -10.58 14.61 11.12
N ASN A 126 -9.73 15.62 10.95
CA ASN A 126 -8.99 16.29 12.03
C ASN A 126 -9.60 17.66 12.31
#